data_1e0ca0f537a66051b5b913aee2aee4ec
#
_entry.id   1e0ca0f537a66051b5b913aee2aee4ec
#
_cell.length_a   1.000
_cell.length_b   1.000
_cell.length_c   1.000
_cell.angle_alpha   90.00
_cell.angle_beta   90.00
_cell.angle_gamma   90.00
#
_symmetry.space_group_name_H-M   'P 1'
#
loop_
_entity.id
_entity.type
_entity.pdbx_description
1 polymer ?
#
loop_
_entity_poly.entity_id
_entity_poly.type
_entity_poly.pdbx_seq_one_letter_code
_entity_poly.pdbx_strand_id
1 'polypeptide(L)'
;MTTKMFFISLIAFTSLMSCKTSQPKQSPIPETGMFKVAILYPNGEDKTFDMDYYEKKHMPMVAGFLGKNLKFYEIDKGIAGRTPNDKAPFVAIGYFYINDVAEYNKAIAQNRDTIINDFKNYTNIQPVVQISEIKQLINNNIK
;
A
#
# COMPACT_ATOMS: atom_id res chain seq x y z
N MET A 1 -8.45 -83.68 -4.89
CA MET A 1 -8.83 -82.51 -5.72
C MET A 1 -9.05 -81.34 -4.77
N THR A 2 -8.08 -80.44 -4.65
CA THR A 2 -8.11 -79.31 -3.70
C THR A 2 -8.13 -78.02 -4.51
N THR A 3 -9.29 -77.36 -4.51
CA THR A 3 -9.53 -76.12 -5.25
C THR A 3 -9.01 -74.94 -4.41
N LYS A 4 -7.96 -74.27 -4.88
CA LYS A 4 -7.43 -73.05 -4.27
C LYS A 4 -8.28 -71.86 -4.74
N MET A 5 -9.01 -71.22 -3.84
CA MET A 5 -9.65 -69.92 -4.06
C MET A 5 -8.64 -68.80 -3.91
N PHE A 6 -8.41 -68.04 -5.01
CA PHE A 6 -7.63 -66.80 -5.02
C PHE A 6 -8.54 -65.65 -4.64
N PHE A 7 -8.28 -65.03 -3.47
CA PHE A 7 -8.87 -63.74 -3.10
C PHE A 7 -8.06 -62.59 -3.73
N ILE A 8 -8.65 -61.90 -4.69
CA ILE A 8 -8.10 -60.67 -5.25
C ILE A 8 -8.60 -59.53 -4.37
N SER A 9 -7.71 -58.97 -3.56
CA SER A 9 -7.96 -57.76 -2.76
C SER A 9 -7.83 -56.53 -3.63
N LEU A 10 -8.93 -55.87 -3.95
CA LEU A 10 -8.98 -54.62 -4.73
C LEU A 10 -8.76 -53.44 -3.73
N ILE A 11 -7.52 -52.93 -3.71
CA ILE A 11 -7.17 -51.73 -2.93
C ILE A 11 -7.66 -50.52 -3.71
N ALA A 12 -8.76 -49.91 -3.28
CA ALA A 12 -9.22 -48.61 -3.81
C ALA A 12 -8.37 -47.49 -3.26
N PHE A 13 -7.52 -46.90 -4.15
CA PHE A 13 -6.67 -45.74 -3.85
C PHE A 13 -7.54 -44.47 -3.96
N THR A 14 -8.09 -43.99 -2.87
CA THR A 14 -8.82 -42.72 -2.83
C THR A 14 -7.84 -41.56 -2.80
N SER A 15 -7.63 -40.90 -3.93
CA SER A 15 -6.85 -39.67 -4.05
C SER A 15 -7.61 -38.51 -3.39
N LEU A 16 -7.18 -38.09 -2.21
CA LEU A 16 -7.66 -36.88 -1.57
C LEU A 16 -7.10 -35.68 -2.34
N MET A 17 -7.89 -35.11 -3.25
CA MET A 17 -7.63 -33.82 -3.86
C MET A 17 -7.75 -32.74 -2.77
N SER A 18 -6.61 -32.35 -2.18
CA SER A 18 -6.51 -31.19 -1.28
C SER A 18 -6.67 -29.92 -2.11
N CYS A 19 -7.87 -29.38 -2.21
CA CYS A 19 -8.10 -28.01 -2.68
C CYS A 19 -7.44 -27.04 -1.69
N LYS A 20 -6.29 -26.47 -2.06
CA LYS A 20 -5.75 -25.31 -1.37
C LYS A 20 -6.70 -24.14 -1.64
N THR A 21 -7.63 -23.89 -0.73
CA THR A 21 -8.38 -22.63 -0.67
C THR A 21 -7.37 -21.51 -0.42
N SER A 22 -7.07 -20.71 -1.45
CA SER A 22 -6.34 -19.46 -1.28
C SER A 22 -7.22 -18.52 -0.45
N GLN A 23 -6.84 -18.30 0.82
CA GLN A 23 -7.49 -17.28 1.62
C GLN A 23 -7.35 -15.94 0.89
N PRO A 24 -8.41 -15.11 0.81
CA PRO A 24 -8.32 -13.78 0.24
C PRO A 24 -7.24 -13.01 1.02
N LYS A 25 -6.27 -12.46 0.29
CA LYS A 25 -5.20 -11.65 0.87
C LYS A 25 -5.86 -10.46 1.54
N GLN A 26 -5.91 -10.47 2.86
CA GLN A 26 -6.51 -9.40 3.66
C GLN A 26 -5.78 -8.09 3.32
N SER A 27 -6.54 -7.05 2.97
CA SER A 27 -5.96 -5.73 2.72
C SER A 27 -5.21 -5.26 3.96
N PRO A 28 -4.04 -4.64 3.83
CA PRO A 28 -3.30 -4.13 4.97
C PRO A 28 -4.15 -3.09 5.71
N ILE A 29 -4.21 -3.20 7.03
CA ILE A 29 -4.98 -2.31 7.90
C ILE A 29 -3.99 -1.53 8.76
N PRO A 30 -4.15 -0.19 8.89
CA PRO A 30 -3.36 0.59 9.83
C PRO A 30 -3.56 0.09 11.27
N GLU A 31 -2.53 0.21 12.11
CA GLU A 31 -2.54 -0.18 13.52
C GLU A 31 -2.13 1.00 14.41
N THR A 32 -2.66 1.07 15.64
CA THR A 32 -2.24 2.04 16.65
C THR A 32 -0.76 1.86 16.97
N GLY A 33 -0.02 2.97 17.06
CA GLY A 33 1.44 2.97 17.24
C GLY A 33 2.24 2.93 15.94
N MET A 34 1.61 2.65 14.79
CA MET A 34 2.26 2.73 13.49
C MET A 34 2.53 4.18 13.11
N PHE A 35 3.64 4.44 12.42
CA PHE A 35 3.92 5.76 11.87
C PHE A 35 3.35 5.92 10.47
N LYS A 36 2.82 7.10 10.20
CA LYS A 36 2.27 7.50 8.89
C LYS A 36 2.97 8.74 8.39
N VAL A 37 3.55 8.66 7.20
CA VAL A 37 4.12 9.79 6.48
C VAL A 37 3.10 10.23 5.44
N ALA A 38 2.61 11.46 5.53
CA ALA A 38 1.70 12.07 4.56
C ALA A 38 2.49 13.04 3.66
N ILE A 39 2.39 12.85 2.36
CA ILE A 39 2.96 13.73 1.33
C ILE A 39 1.80 14.42 0.64
N LEU A 40 1.61 15.70 0.93
CA LEU A 40 0.45 16.49 0.51
C LEU A 40 0.86 17.42 -0.64
N TYR A 41 0.17 17.34 -1.77
CA TYR A 41 0.40 18.19 -2.94
C TYR A 41 -0.65 19.28 -3.00
N PRO A 42 -0.32 20.54 -2.54
CA PRO A 42 -1.27 21.63 -2.49
C PRO A 42 -1.84 21.97 -3.87
N ASN A 43 -3.16 22.11 -3.94
CA ASN A 43 -3.84 22.59 -5.15
C ASN A 43 -3.60 24.11 -5.32
N GLY A 44 -3.68 24.60 -6.55
CA GLY A 44 -3.50 26.03 -6.84
C GLY A 44 -3.63 26.31 -8.33
N GLU A 45 -3.58 27.60 -8.68
CA GLU A 45 -3.49 28.04 -10.06
C GLU A 45 -2.16 27.59 -10.65
N ASP A 46 -2.15 27.24 -11.94
CA ASP A 46 -0.98 26.79 -12.69
C ASP A 46 -0.27 25.53 -12.10
N LYS A 47 -0.95 24.79 -11.24
CA LYS A 47 -0.46 23.51 -10.69
C LYS A 47 -0.80 22.37 -11.63
N THR A 48 0.18 21.49 -11.86
CA THR A 48 0.03 20.28 -12.69
C THR A 48 0.37 19.05 -11.88
N PHE A 49 -0.38 17.98 -12.11
CA PHE A 49 -0.14 16.70 -11.46
C PHE A 49 -0.60 15.54 -12.36
N ASP A 50 0.33 14.67 -12.73
CA ASP A 50 0.05 13.45 -13.47
C ASP A 50 -0.16 12.30 -12.46
N MET A 51 -1.43 11.98 -12.19
CA MET A 51 -1.83 10.93 -11.27
C MET A 51 -1.37 9.55 -11.75
N ASP A 52 -1.45 9.30 -13.06
CA ASP A 52 -1.07 8.02 -13.67
C ASP A 52 0.43 7.72 -13.46
N TYR A 53 1.28 8.72 -13.70
CA TYR A 53 2.71 8.59 -13.44
C TYR A 53 2.99 8.41 -11.95
N TYR A 54 2.33 9.20 -11.10
CA TYR A 54 2.49 9.13 -9.65
C TYR A 54 2.17 7.73 -9.11
N GLU A 55 1.02 7.17 -9.49
CA GLU A 55 0.57 5.84 -9.06
C GLU A 55 1.46 4.71 -9.60
N LYS A 56 1.85 4.80 -10.88
CA LYS A 56 2.49 3.68 -11.58
C LYS A 56 4.01 3.71 -11.53
N LYS A 57 4.62 4.87 -11.23
CA LYS A 57 6.09 5.07 -11.28
C LYS A 57 6.64 5.63 -9.99
N HIS A 58 6.24 6.86 -9.60
CA HIS A 58 6.85 7.55 -8.48
C HIS A 58 6.64 6.81 -7.14
N MET A 59 5.39 6.51 -6.77
CA MET A 59 5.08 5.87 -5.49
C MET A 59 5.69 4.47 -5.37
N PRO A 60 5.63 3.58 -6.38
CA PRO A 60 6.32 2.29 -6.34
C PRO A 60 7.85 2.41 -6.23
N MET A 61 8.45 3.40 -6.88
CA MET A 61 9.90 3.68 -6.78
C MET A 61 10.29 4.03 -5.34
N VAL A 62 9.59 5.01 -4.73
CA VAL A 62 9.86 5.41 -3.34
C VAL A 62 9.58 4.26 -2.37
N ALA A 63 8.48 3.52 -2.56
CA ALA A 63 8.16 2.32 -1.78
C ALA A 63 9.30 1.29 -1.83
N GLY A 64 9.94 1.12 -3.00
CA GLY A 64 11.10 0.26 -3.17
C GLY A 64 12.30 0.67 -2.29
N PHE A 65 12.56 1.96 -2.15
CA PHE A 65 13.63 2.48 -1.29
C PHE A 65 13.37 2.24 0.20
N LEU A 66 12.10 2.24 0.62
CA LEU A 66 11.72 1.99 2.02
C LEU A 66 11.84 0.50 2.40
N GLY A 67 11.77 -0.40 1.45
CA GLY A 67 11.98 -1.84 1.63
C GLY A 67 11.15 -2.44 2.78
N LYS A 68 11.80 -3.13 3.72
CA LYS A 68 11.14 -3.79 4.86
C LYS A 68 10.55 -2.82 5.90
N ASN A 69 10.96 -1.55 5.87
CA ASN A 69 10.40 -0.54 6.76
C ASN A 69 8.98 -0.15 6.36
N LEU A 70 8.64 -0.29 5.06
CA LEU A 70 7.30 -0.05 4.55
C LEU A 70 6.35 -1.20 4.90
N LYS A 71 5.20 -0.88 5.48
CA LYS A 71 4.08 -1.80 5.64
C LYS A 71 3.18 -1.82 4.41
N PHE A 72 2.72 -0.67 4.02
CA PHE A 72 1.95 -0.42 2.79
C PHE A 72 1.94 1.08 2.50
N TYR A 73 1.45 1.44 1.34
CA TYR A 73 1.19 2.83 0.99
C TYR A 73 -0.22 3.00 0.41
N GLU A 74 -0.69 4.23 0.42
CA GLU A 74 -2.01 4.63 -0.03
C GLU A 74 -1.89 5.94 -0.83
N ILE A 75 -2.76 6.14 -1.80
CA ILE A 75 -2.79 7.34 -2.63
C ILE A 75 -4.23 7.83 -2.69
N ASP A 76 -4.43 9.09 -2.30
CA ASP A 76 -5.69 9.79 -2.41
C ASP A 76 -5.64 10.82 -3.54
N LYS A 77 -6.70 10.88 -4.33
CA LYS A 77 -6.95 11.95 -5.30
C LYS A 77 -7.93 12.95 -4.69
N GLY A 78 -7.56 14.23 -4.68
CA GLY A 78 -8.46 15.30 -4.23
C GLY A 78 -9.68 15.42 -5.15
N ILE A 79 -10.88 15.44 -4.55
CA ILE A 79 -12.15 15.52 -5.29
C ILE A 79 -12.83 16.85 -5.01
N ALA A 80 -12.97 17.25 -3.74
CA ALA A 80 -13.63 18.46 -3.31
C ALA A 80 -13.06 18.96 -1.98
N GLY A 81 -13.38 20.21 -1.61
CA GLY A 81 -13.13 20.75 -0.29
C GLY A 81 -14.26 20.42 0.67
N ARG A 82 -14.59 21.37 1.56
CA ARG A 82 -15.65 21.18 2.57
C ARG A 82 -17.02 21.00 1.95
N THR A 83 -17.28 21.70 0.84
CA THR A 83 -18.53 21.58 0.06
C THR A 83 -18.24 21.00 -1.33
N PRO A 84 -19.23 20.44 -2.02
CA PRO A 84 -19.04 19.90 -3.38
C PRO A 84 -18.55 20.94 -4.41
N ASN A 85 -18.74 22.24 -4.12
CA ASN A 85 -18.33 23.33 -5.00
C ASN A 85 -16.93 23.87 -4.68
N ASP A 86 -16.36 23.48 -3.55
CA ASP A 86 -15.01 23.90 -3.18
C ASP A 86 -13.97 23.04 -3.88
N LYS A 87 -12.93 23.66 -4.40
CA LYS A 87 -11.76 22.92 -4.89
C LYS A 87 -11.10 22.12 -3.74
N ALA A 88 -10.69 20.91 -4.02
CA ALA A 88 -9.87 20.16 -3.07
C ALA A 88 -8.62 20.96 -2.69
N PRO A 89 -8.25 21.08 -1.41
CA PRO A 89 -7.06 21.81 -1.00
C PRO A 89 -5.75 21.15 -1.45
N PHE A 90 -5.79 19.84 -1.70
CA PHE A 90 -4.68 19.07 -2.27
C PHE A 90 -5.15 18.30 -3.50
N VAL A 91 -4.35 18.29 -4.56
CA VAL A 91 -4.65 17.50 -5.77
C VAL A 91 -4.44 16.02 -5.54
N ALA A 92 -3.46 15.67 -4.69
CA ALA A 92 -3.15 14.31 -4.29
C ALA A 92 -2.56 14.31 -2.88
N ILE A 93 -2.71 13.18 -2.19
CA ILE A 93 -1.99 12.88 -0.95
C ILE A 93 -1.47 11.44 -1.05
N GLY A 94 -0.15 11.27 -0.87
CA GLY A 94 0.45 9.95 -0.72
C GLY A 94 0.70 9.65 0.76
N TYR A 95 0.47 8.41 1.17
CA TYR A 95 0.77 7.97 2.53
C TYR A 95 1.70 6.76 2.51
N PHE A 96 2.76 6.80 3.31
CA PHE A 96 3.55 5.62 3.63
C PHE A 96 3.31 5.24 5.08
N TYR A 97 2.92 4.00 5.32
CA TYR A 97 2.79 3.42 6.66
C TYR A 97 4.07 2.63 6.95
N ILE A 98 4.80 3.05 7.98
CA ILE A 98 6.16 2.59 8.25
C ILE A 98 6.32 2.10 9.69
N ASN A 99 7.35 1.28 9.90
CA ASN A 99 7.69 0.77 11.24
C ASN A 99 8.51 1.77 12.06
N ASP A 100 9.48 2.44 11.41
CA ASP A 100 10.51 3.24 12.08
C ASP A 100 10.80 4.52 11.30
N VAL A 101 10.76 5.66 11.99
CA VAL A 101 10.98 7.00 11.40
C VAL A 101 12.46 7.22 11.04
N ALA A 102 13.40 6.70 11.85
CA ALA A 102 14.82 6.90 11.58
C ALA A 102 15.26 6.14 10.32
N GLU A 103 14.77 4.90 10.15
CA GLU A 103 14.97 4.11 8.92
C GLU A 103 14.33 4.78 7.69
N TYR A 104 13.14 5.37 7.84
CA TYR A 104 12.51 6.17 6.78
C TYR A 104 13.40 7.35 6.39
N ASN A 105 13.81 8.17 7.35
CA ASN A 105 14.65 9.34 7.10
C ASN A 105 15.97 8.96 6.42
N LYS A 106 16.60 7.86 6.84
CA LYS A 106 17.82 7.33 6.23
C LYS A 106 17.59 6.94 4.77
N ALA A 107 16.52 6.17 4.48
CA ALA A 107 16.20 5.74 3.12
C ALA A 107 15.92 6.94 2.19
N ILE A 108 15.16 7.93 2.66
CA ILE A 108 14.88 9.15 1.89
C ILE A 108 16.16 9.96 1.66
N ALA A 109 17.01 10.13 2.66
CA ALA A 109 18.27 10.86 2.52
C ALA A 109 19.20 10.18 1.49
N GLN A 110 19.30 8.87 1.51
CA GLN A 110 20.14 8.09 0.58
C GLN A 110 19.64 8.16 -0.87
N ASN A 111 18.35 8.36 -1.10
CA ASN A 111 17.73 8.37 -2.42
C ASN A 111 17.18 9.75 -2.83
N ARG A 112 17.55 10.78 -2.07
CA ARG A 112 17.00 12.15 -2.19
C ARG A 112 17.03 12.69 -3.63
N ASP A 113 18.17 12.61 -4.28
CA ASP A 113 18.35 13.18 -5.61
C ASP A 113 17.48 12.45 -6.65
N THR A 114 17.37 11.13 -6.55
CA THR A 114 16.50 10.34 -7.42
C THR A 114 15.04 10.75 -7.24
N ILE A 115 14.59 10.88 -5.98
CA ILE A 115 13.21 11.26 -5.65
C ILE A 115 12.89 12.66 -6.16
N ILE A 116 13.77 13.65 -5.90
CA ILE A 116 13.54 15.05 -6.29
C ILE A 116 13.60 15.22 -7.82
N ASN A 117 14.57 14.58 -8.48
CA ASN A 117 14.69 14.67 -9.93
C ASN A 117 13.52 14.04 -10.68
N ASP A 118 12.77 13.13 -10.03
CA ASP A 118 11.60 12.51 -10.62
C ASP A 118 10.35 13.40 -10.60
N PHE A 119 10.28 14.43 -9.72
CA PHE A 119 9.13 15.34 -9.61
C PHE A 119 8.74 15.97 -10.94
N LYS A 120 9.72 16.42 -11.73
CA LYS A 120 9.48 17.03 -13.04
C LYS A 120 8.70 16.15 -14.03
N ASN A 121 8.66 14.84 -13.79
CA ASN A 121 7.97 13.88 -14.64
C ASN A 121 6.46 13.84 -14.38
N TYR A 122 5.99 14.34 -13.22
CA TYR A 122 4.56 14.27 -12.89
C TYR A 122 3.99 15.55 -12.26
N THR A 123 4.82 16.47 -11.75
CA THR A 123 4.28 17.65 -11.05
C THR A 123 5.25 18.84 -11.04
N ASN A 124 4.66 20.03 -10.97
CA ASN A 124 5.36 21.28 -10.64
C ASN A 124 5.08 21.72 -9.18
N ILE A 125 4.45 20.86 -8.36
CA ILE A 125 4.06 21.18 -6.99
C ILE A 125 5.15 20.73 -6.02
N GLN A 126 5.59 21.65 -5.15
CA GLN A 126 6.40 21.29 -3.99
C GLN A 126 5.46 20.70 -2.91
N PRO A 127 5.63 19.42 -2.53
CA PRO A 127 4.77 18.82 -1.52
C PRO A 127 5.09 19.32 -0.11
N VAL A 128 4.09 19.24 0.77
CA VAL A 128 4.26 19.35 2.22
C VAL A 128 4.30 17.94 2.80
N VAL A 129 5.23 17.68 3.72
CA VAL A 129 5.37 16.35 4.34
C VAL A 129 5.09 16.45 5.83
N GLN A 130 4.29 15.51 6.33
CA GLN A 130 4.04 15.35 7.77
C GLN A 130 4.26 13.89 8.19
N ILE A 131 4.99 13.68 9.27
CA ILE A 131 5.13 12.37 9.93
C ILE A 131 4.26 12.38 11.17
N SER A 132 3.43 11.35 11.34
CA SER A 132 2.48 11.21 12.44
C SER A 132 2.57 9.80 13.04
N GLU A 133 2.28 9.67 14.31
CA GLU A 133 1.99 8.39 14.96
C GLU A 133 0.48 8.20 15.04
N ILE A 134 -0.01 7.01 14.67
CA ILE A 134 -1.42 6.66 14.79
C ILE A 134 -1.75 6.43 16.25
N LYS A 135 -2.46 7.37 16.87
CA LYS A 135 -2.81 7.32 18.31
C LYS A 135 -4.06 6.48 18.58
N GLN A 136 -4.99 6.46 17.66
CA GLN A 136 -6.25 5.76 17.85
C GLN A 136 -6.85 5.34 16.51
N LEU A 137 -7.38 4.14 16.48
CA LEU A 137 -8.22 3.61 15.38
C LEU A 137 -9.52 3.12 16.01
N ILE A 138 -10.65 3.58 15.50
CA ILE A 138 -11.97 3.14 15.94
C ILE A 138 -12.61 2.41 14.75
N ASN A 139 -12.91 1.12 14.95
CA ASN A 139 -13.63 0.32 13.98
C ASN A 139 -15.08 0.15 14.46
N ASN A 140 -16.04 0.72 13.75
CA ASN A 140 -17.46 0.66 14.09
C ASN A 140 -18.10 -0.72 13.79
N ASN A 141 -17.33 -1.69 13.30
CA ASN A 141 -17.82 -3.04 13.00
C ASN A 141 -17.80 -4.01 14.19
N ILE A 142 -17.51 -3.51 15.41
CA ILE A 142 -17.64 -4.33 16.63
C ILE A 142 -19.11 -4.23 17.08
N LYS A 143 -19.92 -5.21 16.66
CA LYS A 143 -21.20 -5.56 17.29
C LYS A 143 -20.95 -6.62 18.33
#